data_3032177b5beb8607d1ad32bd2ff90780
#
_entry.id   3032177b5beb8607d1ad32bd2ff90780
#
_cell.length_a   1.000
_cell.length_b   1.000
_cell.length_c   1.000
_cell.angle_alpha   90.00
_cell.angle_beta   90.00
_cell.angle_gamma   90.00
#
_symmetry.space_group_name_H-M   'P 1'
#
loop_
_entity.id
_entity.type
_entity.pdbx_description
1 polymer ?
#
loop_
_entity_poly.entity_id
_entity_poly.type
_entity_poly.pdbx_seq_one_letter_code
_entity_poly.pdbx_strand_id
1 'polypeptide(L)'
;MAEVRSPMVADVGARIRSLRTAKGLTQAQVAEPQYTKAYISMLESGRTRASMKALEHIAGVLGVRPADLLGGAPSPATPQYTLLEARRLVEQGRGGEATSMLEGLEEGLTAPDQLVRLRYLAIAYNAAGQPKQAFPLIERAQRMAELLEDTEEQVRVKAVLASAYARTYAYEESARILRECIEACETGLLNDPAFHFRRLVDLAIMQGNQRQPKQALATYERALELSEHFQDRPSVALLYAGMAKTYHDAGDIEAAIVYNQKSLQVFEELGLLDQVACALDNAAALYVEYGNVTRARECLARAARLAEEAKRDTTLASIKASGAEVLAKSDPDAALEEAQAALKFARKVDEPDAQIRMLVLIGELRMKPNGAAARRSFQEARQLAEERAPHLLRVIFDRWSHAAEATGDPDEALRLARRALETVRV
;
A
#
# COMPACT_ATOMS: atom_id res chain seq x y z
N MET A 1 -5.84 52.41 -5.69
CA MET A 1 -4.82 51.52 -5.15
C MET A 1 -4.69 50.35 -6.10
N ALA A 2 -3.57 50.25 -6.81
CA ALA A 2 -3.32 49.14 -7.75
C ALA A 2 -2.95 47.93 -6.94
N GLU A 3 -3.76 46.85 -7.01
CA GLU A 3 -3.41 45.56 -6.44
C GLU A 3 -2.10 45.06 -7.06
N VAL A 4 -1.07 44.87 -6.24
CA VAL A 4 0.18 44.24 -6.62
C VAL A 4 -0.12 42.78 -6.96
N ARG A 5 -0.28 42.49 -8.24
CA ARG A 5 -0.44 41.09 -8.73
C ARG A 5 0.82 40.30 -8.37
N SER A 6 0.65 39.24 -7.61
CA SER A 6 1.75 38.29 -7.34
C SER A 6 2.26 37.72 -8.69
N PRO A 7 3.53 37.85 -9.02
CA PRO A 7 4.06 37.50 -10.35
C PRO A 7 3.83 36.03 -10.73
N MET A 8 3.61 35.17 -9.78
CA MET A 8 3.47 33.71 -9.95
C MET A 8 2.09 33.27 -10.42
N VAL A 9 1.00 34.01 -10.07
CA VAL A 9 -0.37 33.68 -10.52
C VAL A 9 -0.53 34.00 -12.00
N ALA A 10 0.15 35.05 -12.48
CA ALA A 10 0.18 35.43 -13.89
C ALA A 10 0.92 34.39 -14.76
N ASP A 11 1.88 33.69 -14.19
CA ASP A 11 2.69 32.70 -14.93
C ASP A 11 1.92 31.38 -15.18
N VAL A 12 1.17 30.87 -14.20
CA VAL A 12 0.33 29.66 -14.37
C VAL A 12 -0.78 29.90 -15.40
N GLY A 13 -1.48 31.01 -15.29
CA GLY A 13 -2.54 31.35 -16.22
C GLY A 13 -2.03 31.55 -17.68
N ALA A 14 -0.91 32.23 -17.84
CA ALA A 14 -0.25 32.41 -19.13
C ALA A 14 0.16 31.06 -19.75
N ARG A 15 0.61 30.13 -18.93
CA ARG A 15 1.04 28.80 -19.36
C ARG A 15 -0.13 27.92 -19.76
N ILE A 16 -1.21 27.88 -18.97
CA ILE A 16 -2.48 27.22 -19.34
C ILE A 16 -2.94 27.74 -20.71
N ARG A 17 -2.94 29.05 -20.91
CA ARG A 17 -3.32 29.69 -22.19
C ARG A 17 -2.40 29.25 -23.34
N SER A 18 -1.09 29.23 -23.12
CA SER A 18 -0.10 28.81 -24.14
C SER A 18 -0.30 27.36 -24.56
N LEU A 19 -0.42 26.44 -23.60
CA LEU A 19 -0.62 25.02 -23.89
C LEU A 19 -2.00 24.77 -24.55
N ARG A 20 -3.05 25.44 -24.10
CA ARG A 20 -4.38 25.34 -24.68
C ARG A 20 -4.37 25.80 -26.16
N THR A 21 -3.77 26.95 -26.44
CA THR A 21 -3.72 27.49 -27.80
C THR A 21 -2.83 26.63 -28.71
N ALA A 22 -1.73 26.09 -28.21
CA ALA A 22 -0.87 25.17 -28.95
C ALA A 22 -1.62 23.88 -29.36
N LYS A 23 -2.61 23.45 -28.58
CA LYS A 23 -3.47 22.30 -28.88
C LYS A 23 -4.76 22.67 -29.65
N GLY A 24 -4.96 23.93 -29.99
CA GLY A 24 -6.15 24.40 -30.69
C GLY A 24 -7.45 24.31 -29.88
N LEU A 25 -7.36 24.16 -28.55
CA LEU A 25 -8.55 24.03 -27.68
C LEU A 25 -9.14 25.38 -27.31
N THR A 26 -10.48 25.43 -27.15
CA THR A 26 -11.20 26.57 -26.59
C THR A 26 -11.18 26.56 -25.07
N GLN A 27 -11.41 27.68 -24.41
CA GLN A 27 -11.56 27.74 -22.95
C GLN A 27 -12.73 26.89 -22.44
N ALA A 28 -13.80 26.73 -23.23
CA ALA A 28 -14.91 25.86 -22.89
C ALA A 28 -14.49 24.38 -22.85
N GLN A 29 -13.75 23.90 -23.85
CA GLN A 29 -13.25 22.54 -23.92
C GLN A 29 -12.30 22.20 -22.77
N VAL A 30 -11.51 23.16 -22.31
CA VAL A 30 -10.62 22.97 -21.16
C VAL A 30 -11.40 22.97 -19.84
N ALA A 31 -12.57 23.65 -19.81
CA ALA A 31 -13.41 23.73 -18.61
C ALA A 31 -14.23 22.47 -18.38
N GLU A 32 -14.76 21.86 -19.45
CA GLU A 32 -15.71 20.74 -19.39
C GLU A 32 -15.04 19.43 -18.88
N PRO A 33 -15.81 18.59 -18.13
CA PRO A 33 -17.16 18.87 -17.60
C PRO A 33 -17.20 19.58 -16.23
N GLN A 34 -16.06 19.85 -15.58
CA GLN A 34 -15.99 20.18 -14.14
C GLN A 34 -16.00 21.69 -13.85
N TYR A 35 -15.69 22.54 -14.84
CA TYR A 35 -15.53 23.98 -14.67
C TYR A 35 -16.29 24.77 -15.72
N THR A 36 -16.38 26.08 -15.54
CA THR A 36 -16.98 26.97 -16.51
C THR A 36 -15.94 27.69 -17.38
N LYS A 37 -16.30 28.06 -18.60
CA LYS A 37 -15.47 28.90 -19.46
C LYS A 37 -14.99 30.17 -18.74
N ALA A 38 -15.86 30.78 -17.92
CA ALA A 38 -15.54 31.99 -17.15
C ALA A 38 -14.42 31.74 -16.15
N TYR A 39 -14.42 30.59 -15.49
CA TYR A 39 -13.34 30.17 -14.55
C TYR A 39 -11.99 30.04 -15.26
N ILE A 40 -11.94 29.33 -16.39
CA ILE A 40 -10.71 29.22 -17.18
C ILE A 40 -10.21 30.57 -17.66
N SER A 41 -11.13 31.47 -18.09
CA SER A 41 -10.79 32.84 -18.49
C SER A 41 -10.18 33.66 -17.34
N MET A 42 -10.73 33.53 -16.12
CA MET A 42 -10.17 34.18 -14.94
C MET A 42 -8.80 33.60 -14.54
N LEU A 43 -8.60 32.28 -14.67
CA LEU A 43 -7.28 31.65 -14.46
C LEU A 43 -6.26 32.17 -15.46
N GLU A 44 -6.58 32.13 -16.76
CA GLU A 44 -5.67 32.60 -17.83
C GLU A 44 -5.32 34.08 -17.73
N SER A 45 -6.21 34.87 -17.16
CA SER A 45 -5.97 36.32 -16.95
C SER A 45 -5.31 36.64 -15.61
N GLY A 46 -5.02 35.62 -14.77
CA GLY A 46 -4.41 35.78 -13.45
C GLY A 46 -5.33 36.46 -12.42
N ARG A 47 -6.65 36.48 -12.66
CA ARG A 47 -7.63 37.06 -11.75
C ARG A 47 -8.07 36.13 -10.62
N THR A 48 -7.79 34.83 -10.77
CA THR A 48 -8.02 33.83 -9.74
C THR A 48 -6.85 32.82 -9.70
N ARG A 49 -6.72 32.10 -8.60
CA ARG A 49 -5.75 31.02 -8.46
C ARG A 49 -6.41 29.68 -8.77
N ALA A 50 -5.67 28.80 -9.44
CA ALA A 50 -6.12 27.43 -9.65
C ALA A 50 -5.98 26.65 -8.34
N SER A 51 -7.05 25.96 -7.95
CA SER A 51 -6.93 24.89 -6.94
C SER A 51 -6.18 23.69 -7.51
N MET A 52 -5.73 22.79 -6.63
CA MET A 52 -5.06 21.56 -7.07
C MET A 52 -5.96 20.71 -7.97
N LYS A 53 -7.23 20.59 -7.62
CA LYS A 53 -8.24 19.88 -8.41
C LYS A 53 -8.41 20.50 -9.81
N ALA A 54 -8.38 21.83 -9.88
CA ALA A 54 -8.45 22.53 -11.18
C ALA A 54 -7.19 22.28 -12.03
N LEU A 55 -6.02 22.28 -11.42
CA LEU A 55 -4.77 21.98 -12.12
C LEU A 55 -4.74 20.55 -12.64
N GLU A 56 -5.21 19.58 -11.86
CA GLU A 56 -5.30 18.17 -12.26
C GLU A 56 -6.27 18.00 -13.44
N HIS A 57 -7.45 18.61 -13.39
CA HIS A 57 -8.41 18.59 -14.48
C HIS A 57 -7.83 19.20 -15.77
N ILE A 58 -7.33 20.45 -15.66
CA ILE A 58 -6.77 21.17 -16.81
C ILE A 58 -5.58 20.42 -17.41
N ALA A 59 -4.70 19.85 -16.58
CA ALA A 59 -3.56 19.06 -17.00
C ALA A 59 -4.00 17.80 -17.75
N GLY A 60 -5.03 17.11 -17.25
CA GLY A 60 -5.65 15.95 -17.91
C GLY A 60 -6.17 16.28 -19.30
N VAL A 61 -6.96 17.37 -19.43
CA VAL A 61 -7.48 17.82 -20.73
C VAL A 61 -6.37 18.27 -21.66
N LEU A 62 -5.33 18.93 -21.12
CA LEU A 62 -4.17 19.37 -21.89
C LEU A 62 -3.15 18.24 -22.15
N GLY A 63 -3.33 17.02 -21.59
CA GLY A 63 -2.41 15.90 -21.77
C GLY A 63 -0.98 16.23 -21.31
N VAL A 64 -0.83 16.97 -20.22
CA VAL A 64 0.43 17.34 -19.57
C VAL A 64 0.34 16.99 -18.08
N ARG A 65 1.46 16.97 -17.37
CA ARG A 65 1.44 16.79 -15.92
C ARG A 65 1.02 18.10 -15.25
N PRO A 66 0.31 18.07 -14.12
CA PRO A 66 -0.01 19.29 -13.34
C PRO A 66 1.21 20.13 -12.99
N ALA A 67 2.36 19.51 -12.75
CA ALA A 67 3.63 20.18 -12.51
C ALA A 67 4.10 21.02 -13.70
N ASP A 68 3.78 20.61 -14.92
CA ASP A 68 4.15 21.35 -16.14
C ASP A 68 3.35 22.66 -16.27
N LEU A 69 2.16 22.73 -15.68
CA LEU A 69 1.35 23.95 -15.57
C LEU A 69 1.93 24.94 -14.57
N LEU A 70 2.55 24.45 -13.51
CA LEU A 70 3.15 25.27 -12.44
C LEU A 70 4.48 25.93 -12.85
N GLY A 71 5.10 25.48 -13.92
CA GLY A 71 6.20 26.14 -14.59
C GLY A 71 7.60 25.88 -14.12
N GLY A 72 8.36 25.12 -14.88
CA GLY A 72 9.83 24.90 -14.76
C GLY A 72 10.35 24.82 -13.33
N ALA A 73 11.35 24.08 -12.99
CA ALA A 73 11.80 23.74 -11.63
C ALA A 73 11.08 24.54 -10.53
N PRO A 74 10.09 23.95 -9.85
CA PRO A 74 9.16 24.67 -9.01
C PRO A 74 9.90 25.35 -7.86
N SER A 75 9.54 26.59 -7.61
CA SER A 75 9.91 27.16 -6.31
C SER A 75 9.28 26.27 -5.23
N PRO A 76 10.04 25.76 -4.26
CA PRO A 76 9.52 24.94 -3.16
C PRO A 76 8.43 25.62 -2.33
N ALA A 77 8.06 26.84 -2.66
CA ALA A 77 7.26 27.77 -1.88
C ALA A 77 5.77 27.84 -2.26
N THR A 78 5.26 27.02 -3.21
CA THR A 78 3.82 27.04 -3.48
C THR A 78 3.09 25.89 -2.81
N PRO A 79 1.98 26.15 -2.10
CA PRO A 79 1.15 25.12 -1.48
C PRO A 79 0.74 24.01 -2.45
N GLN A 80 0.36 24.35 -3.67
CA GLN A 80 -0.06 23.41 -4.72
C GLN A 80 1.09 22.47 -5.15
N TYR A 81 2.32 22.98 -5.22
CA TYR A 81 3.49 22.15 -5.49
C TYR A 81 3.75 21.17 -4.36
N THR A 82 3.68 21.64 -3.10
CA THR A 82 3.87 20.79 -1.93
C THR A 82 2.84 19.65 -1.89
N LEU A 83 1.58 19.93 -2.24
CA LEU A 83 0.54 18.90 -2.33
C LEU A 83 0.85 17.87 -3.43
N LEU A 84 1.33 18.32 -4.59
CA LEU A 84 1.69 17.45 -5.70
C LEU A 84 2.89 16.54 -5.35
N GLU A 85 3.92 17.14 -4.75
CA GLU A 85 5.11 16.39 -4.36
C GLU A 85 4.81 15.40 -3.22
N ALA A 86 3.98 15.81 -2.26
CA ALA A 86 3.53 14.90 -1.20
C ALA A 86 2.75 13.69 -1.77
N ARG A 87 1.87 13.93 -2.77
CA ARG A 87 1.22 12.84 -3.50
C ARG A 87 2.24 11.89 -4.12
N ARG A 88 3.24 12.41 -4.84
CA ARG A 88 4.29 11.62 -5.47
C ARG A 88 5.08 10.79 -4.45
N LEU A 89 5.42 11.38 -3.29
CA LEU A 89 6.12 10.69 -2.21
C LEU A 89 5.29 9.53 -1.64
N VAL A 90 3.97 9.74 -1.46
CA VAL A 90 3.06 8.68 -1.02
C VAL A 90 3.00 7.55 -2.05
N GLU A 91 2.87 7.87 -3.34
CA GLU A 91 2.86 6.88 -4.43
C GLU A 91 4.18 6.09 -4.52
N GLN A 92 5.30 6.68 -4.08
CA GLN A 92 6.62 6.03 -3.96
C GLN A 92 6.84 5.26 -2.66
N GLY A 93 5.85 5.19 -1.76
CA GLY A 93 5.98 4.54 -0.45
C GLY A 93 6.79 5.33 0.58
N ARG A 94 7.10 6.62 0.32
CA ARG A 94 7.87 7.53 1.20
C ARG A 94 6.92 8.33 2.12
N GLY A 95 6.03 7.62 2.82
CA GLY A 95 4.97 8.24 3.64
C GLY A 95 5.50 9.19 4.72
N GLY A 96 6.61 8.86 5.39
CA GLY A 96 7.19 9.72 6.44
C GLY A 96 7.66 11.08 5.92
N GLU A 97 8.25 11.13 4.73
CA GLU A 97 8.67 12.39 4.10
C GLU A 97 7.46 13.22 3.65
N ALA A 98 6.43 12.56 3.09
CA ALA A 98 5.17 13.21 2.75
C ALA A 98 4.47 13.81 3.98
N THR A 99 4.48 13.09 5.11
CA THR A 99 3.94 13.59 6.39
C THR A 99 4.64 14.87 6.81
N SER A 100 5.97 14.87 6.93
CA SER A 100 6.74 16.04 7.35
C SER A 100 6.52 17.25 6.45
N MET A 101 6.39 17.02 5.14
CA MET A 101 6.12 18.08 4.15
C MET A 101 4.71 18.67 4.29
N LEU A 102 3.70 17.83 4.53
CA LEU A 102 2.29 18.27 4.64
C LEU A 102 1.97 18.89 6.00
N GLU A 103 2.65 18.49 7.08
CA GLU A 103 2.48 19.10 8.41
C GLU A 103 2.90 20.57 8.42
N GLY A 104 3.99 20.90 7.72
CA GLY A 104 4.47 22.28 7.59
C GLY A 104 3.63 23.19 6.67
N LEU A 105 2.62 22.62 5.98
CA LEU A 105 1.84 23.35 5.00
C LEU A 105 0.50 23.82 5.59
N GLU A 106 0.48 24.91 6.36
CA GLU A 106 -0.74 25.43 6.98
C GLU A 106 -1.25 26.74 6.34
N GLU A 107 -0.37 27.56 5.80
CA GLU A 107 -0.71 28.90 5.29
C GLU A 107 -0.96 28.92 3.77
N GLY A 108 -1.84 29.80 3.35
CA GLY A 108 -2.06 30.10 1.93
C GLY A 108 -2.88 29.08 1.14
N LEU A 109 -3.49 28.08 1.81
CA LEU A 109 -4.38 27.11 1.19
C LEU A 109 -5.81 27.64 1.03
N THR A 110 -6.45 27.34 -0.11
CA THR A 110 -7.90 27.46 -0.26
C THR A 110 -8.61 26.35 0.52
N ALA A 111 -9.90 26.49 0.80
CA ALA A 111 -10.65 25.43 1.49
C ALA A 111 -10.61 24.07 0.74
N PRO A 112 -10.77 24.00 -0.61
CA PRO A 112 -10.54 22.76 -1.35
C PRO A 112 -9.11 22.22 -1.22
N ASP A 113 -8.08 23.09 -1.26
CA ASP A 113 -6.68 22.65 -1.11
C ASP A 113 -6.41 22.11 0.30
N GLN A 114 -7.03 22.72 1.33
CA GLN A 114 -6.94 22.24 2.71
C GLN A 114 -7.62 20.87 2.86
N LEU A 115 -8.73 20.60 2.21
CA LEU A 115 -9.36 19.28 2.16
C LEU A 115 -8.42 18.24 1.53
N VAL A 116 -7.83 18.56 0.37
CA VAL A 116 -6.85 17.72 -0.32
C VAL A 116 -5.63 17.47 0.58
N ARG A 117 -5.12 18.50 1.27
CA ARG A 117 -4.02 18.37 2.24
C ARG A 117 -4.35 17.35 3.35
N LEU A 118 -5.50 17.53 4.00
CA LEU A 118 -5.93 16.61 5.08
C LEU A 118 -6.01 15.16 4.59
N ARG A 119 -6.57 14.95 3.40
CA ARG A 119 -6.67 13.63 2.78
C ARG A 119 -5.29 13.03 2.49
N TYR A 120 -4.36 13.76 1.88
CA TYR A 120 -3.01 13.26 1.61
C TYR A 120 -2.19 13.05 2.88
N LEU A 121 -2.35 13.90 3.90
CA LEU A 121 -1.70 13.72 5.19
C LEU A 121 -2.18 12.43 5.86
N ALA A 122 -3.48 12.14 5.82
CA ALA A 122 -4.03 10.88 6.31
C ALA A 122 -3.50 9.65 5.53
N ILE A 123 -3.38 9.75 4.19
CA ILE A 123 -2.77 8.70 3.38
C ILE A 123 -1.30 8.51 3.76
N ALA A 124 -0.55 9.60 3.98
CA ALA A 124 0.86 9.56 4.36
C ALA A 124 1.06 8.88 5.73
N TYR A 125 0.22 9.18 6.71
CA TYR A 125 0.24 8.48 8.00
C TYR A 125 -0.10 6.99 7.87
N ASN A 126 -1.09 6.65 7.05
CA ASN A 126 -1.39 5.24 6.75
C ASN A 126 -0.18 4.54 6.11
N ALA A 127 0.47 5.18 5.14
CA ALA A 127 1.66 4.64 4.46
C ALA A 127 2.87 4.51 5.41
N ALA A 128 3.00 5.43 6.37
CA ALA A 128 4.03 5.38 7.41
C ALA A 128 3.75 4.38 8.55
N GLY A 129 2.67 3.57 8.45
CA GLY A 129 2.30 2.60 9.49
C GLY A 129 1.71 3.22 10.76
N GLN A 130 1.18 4.43 10.67
CA GLN A 130 0.61 5.20 11.79
C GLN A 130 -0.89 5.49 11.61
N PRO A 131 -1.75 4.45 11.42
CA PRO A 131 -3.16 4.66 11.09
C PRO A 131 -3.95 5.39 12.18
N LYS A 132 -3.54 5.27 13.45
CA LYS A 132 -4.21 5.98 14.56
C LYS A 132 -4.14 7.51 14.41
N GLN A 133 -3.11 8.03 13.79
CA GLN A 133 -2.95 9.47 13.52
C GLN A 133 -3.75 9.92 12.29
N ALA A 134 -4.10 9.00 11.38
CA ALA A 134 -4.91 9.29 10.23
C ALA A 134 -6.39 9.54 10.58
N PHE A 135 -6.98 8.85 11.57
CA PHE A 135 -8.41 8.95 11.87
C PHE A 135 -8.90 10.37 12.15
N PRO A 136 -8.28 11.18 13.04
CA PRO A 136 -8.74 12.55 13.28
C PRO A 136 -8.63 13.46 12.05
N LEU A 137 -7.66 13.21 11.16
CA LEU A 137 -7.50 13.94 9.91
C LEU A 137 -8.60 13.56 8.91
N ILE A 138 -8.95 12.26 8.84
CA ILE A 138 -10.04 11.75 8.01
C ILE A 138 -11.38 12.37 8.45
N GLU A 139 -11.68 12.40 9.75
CA GLU A 139 -12.90 13.04 10.26
C GLU A 139 -12.97 14.54 9.91
N ARG A 140 -11.83 15.24 10.01
CA ARG A 140 -11.78 16.66 9.60
C ARG A 140 -12.00 16.81 8.10
N ALA A 141 -11.40 15.93 7.29
CA ALA A 141 -11.57 15.93 5.84
C ALA A 141 -13.03 15.61 5.44
N GLN A 142 -13.69 14.65 6.12
CA GLN A 142 -15.10 14.34 5.89
C GLN A 142 -16.01 15.55 6.15
N ARG A 143 -15.88 16.17 7.34
CA ARG A 143 -16.65 17.39 7.66
C ARG A 143 -16.41 18.52 6.67
N MET A 144 -15.18 18.70 6.20
CA MET A 144 -14.86 19.74 5.22
C MET A 144 -15.44 19.42 3.85
N ALA A 145 -15.41 18.15 3.41
CA ALA A 145 -16.02 17.72 2.15
C ALA A 145 -17.56 17.87 2.16
N GLU A 146 -18.19 17.64 3.32
CA GLU A 146 -19.63 17.91 3.52
C GLU A 146 -19.93 19.40 3.44
N LEU A 147 -19.17 20.24 4.13
CA LEU A 147 -19.35 21.71 4.10
C LEU A 147 -19.12 22.34 2.72
N LEU A 148 -18.24 21.73 1.91
CA LEU A 148 -17.97 22.14 0.54
C LEU A 148 -18.94 21.53 -0.48
N GLU A 149 -19.85 20.66 -0.04
CA GLU A 149 -20.77 19.88 -0.89
C GLU A 149 -20.04 19.11 -2.01
N ASP A 150 -18.73 18.74 -1.77
CA ASP A 150 -17.90 18.03 -2.74
C ASP A 150 -18.11 16.52 -2.59
N THR A 151 -19.11 15.99 -3.28
CA THR A 151 -19.49 14.57 -3.22
C THR A 151 -18.39 13.62 -3.71
N GLU A 152 -17.59 14.03 -4.69
CA GLU A 152 -16.46 13.21 -5.16
C GLU A 152 -15.36 13.12 -4.08
N GLU A 153 -15.00 14.24 -3.43
CA GLU A 153 -14.02 14.22 -2.35
C GLU A 153 -14.55 13.47 -1.12
N GLN A 154 -15.84 13.48 -0.83
CA GLN A 154 -16.43 12.61 0.21
C GLN A 154 -16.15 11.14 -0.05
N VAL A 155 -16.32 10.66 -1.30
CA VAL A 155 -15.99 9.27 -1.69
C VAL A 155 -14.50 9.00 -1.58
N ARG A 156 -13.63 9.94 -2.01
CA ARG A 156 -12.19 9.79 -1.92
C ARG A 156 -11.70 9.73 -0.45
N VAL A 157 -12.27 10.52 0.44
CA VAL A 157 -11.97 10.48 1.88
C VAL A 157 -12.45 9.18 2.53
N LYS A 158 -13.63 8.68 2.14
CA LYS A 158 -14.11 7.34 2.57
C LYS A 158 -13.11 6.24 2.21
N ALA A 159 -12.51 6.29 1.03
CA ALA A 159 -11.51 5.31 0.63
C ALA A 159 -10.25 5.36 1.52
N VAL A 160 -9.85 6.55 2.00
CA VAL A 160 -8.75 6.69 2.98
C VAL A 160 -9.14 6.09 4.33
N LEU A 161 -10.40 6.27 4.76
CA LEU A 161 -10.93 5.66 5.96
C LEU A 161 -10.89 4.12 5.87
N ALA A 162 -11.30 3.56 4.73
CA ALA A 162 -11.22 2.12 4.49
C ALA A 162 -9.78 1.61 4.61
N SER A 163 -8.80 2.35 4.06
CA SER A 163 -7.38 2.03 4.19
C SER A 163 -6.91 2.08 5.65
N ALA A 164 -7.36 3.05 6.46
CA ALA A 164 -7.03 3.15 7.87
C ALA A 164 -7.58 1.95 8.66
N TYR A 165 -8.83 1.55 8.41
CA TYR A 165 -9.40 0.33 8.99
C TYR A 165 -8.67 -0.94 8.57
N ALA A 166 -8.28 -1.07 7.30
CA ALA A 166 -7.48 -2.21 6.85
C ALA A 166 -6.15 -2.31 7.61
N ARG A 167 -5.48 -1.19 7.87
CA ARG A 167 -4.24 -1.09 8.64
C ARG A 167 -4.39 -1.39 10.13
N THR A 168 -5.60 -1.25 10.67
CA THR A 168 -5.92 -1.64 12.06
C THR A 168 -6.58 -3.01 12.14
N TYR A 169 -6.52 -3.80 11.06
CA TYR A 169 -7.10 -5.16 10.93
C TYR A 169 -8.63 -5.22 11.04
N ALA A 170 -9.32 -4.10 11.03
CA ALA A 170 -10.78 -4.00 10.97
C ALA A 170 -11.27 -4.24 9.52
N TYR A 171 -11.07 -5.48 9.02
CA TYR A 171 -11.30 -5.84 7.62
C TYR A 171 -12.78 -5.77 7.21
N GLU A 172 -13.70 -6.00 8.15
CA GLU A 172 -15.15 -5.94 7.87
C GLU A 172 -15.60 -4.52 7.61
N GLU A 173 -15.19 -3.56 8.46
CA GLU A 173 -15.46 -2.14 8.31
C GLU A 173 -14.83 -1.59 7.03
N SER A 174 -13.58 -1.97 6.76
CA SER A 174 -12.89 -1.61 5.52
C SER A 174 -13.67 -2.09 4.30
N ALA A 175 -14.05 -3.38 4.26
CA ALA A 175 -14.80 -3.95 3.15
C ALA A 175 -16.18 -3.30 2.95
N ARG A 176 -16.87 -2.94 4.03
CA ARG A 176 -18.15 -2.23 3.96
C ARG A 176 -18.00 -0.87 3.28
N ILE A 177 -17.01 -0.07 3.71
CA ILE A 177 -16.76 1.25 3.14
C ILE A 177 -16.28 1.16 1.69
N LEU A 178 -15.46 0.15 1.35
CA LEU A 178 -15.04 -0.06 -0.03
C LEU A 178 -16.21 -0.36 -0.97
N ARG A 179 -17.22 -1.13 -0.52
CA ARG A 179 -18.44 -1.35 -1.31
C ARG A 179 -19.19 -0.05 -1.57
N GLU A 180 -19.31 0.85 -0.58
CA GLU A 180 -19.91 2.18 -0.77
C GLU A 180 -19.14 3.01 -1.81
N CYS A 181 -17.79 2.95 -1.79
CA CYS A 181 -16.96 3.66 -2.78
C CYS A 181 -17.13 3.08 -4.19
N ILE A 182 -17.24 1.76 -4.31
CA ILE A 182 -17.48 1.06 -5.59
C ILE A 182 -18.87 1.43 -6.13
N GLU A 183 -19.91 1.38 -5.29
CA GLU A 183 -21.27 1.78 -5.67
C GLU A 183 -21.33 3.25 -6.16
N ALA A 184 -20.58 4.15 -5.53
CA ALA A 184 -20.47 5.53 -5.99
C ALA A 184 -19.86 5.64 -7.41
N CYS A 185 -18.94 4.76 -7.78
CA CYS A 185 -18.41 4.71 -9.14
C CYS A 185 -19.43 4.10 -10.11
N GLU A 186 -20.10 3.02 -9.73
CA GLU A 186 -21.09 2.32 -10.57
C GLU A 186 -22.34 3.17 -10.84
N THR A 187 -22.74 4.01 -9.90
CA THR A 187 -23.85 4.94 -10.05
C THR A 187 -23.46 6.24 -10.77
N GLY A 188 -22.20 6.42 -11.12
CA GLY A 188 -21.70 7.60 -11.82
C GLY A 188 -21.51 8.83 -10.93
N LEU A 189 -21.61 8.70 -9.59
CA LEU A 189 -21.31 9.77 -8.64
C LEU A 189 -19.83 10.17 -8.71
N LEU A 190 -18.94 9.21 -8.94
CA LEU A 190 -17.51 9.42 -9.19
C LEU A 190 -17.10 8.72 -10.49
N ASN A 191 -16.83 9.49 -11.53
CA ASN A 191 -16.35 8.94 -12.81
C ASN A 191 -14.82 8.93 -12.86
N ASP A 192 -14.21 7.96 -12.18
CA ASP A 192 -12.77 7.74 -12.14
C ASP A 192 -12.49 6.22 -12.24
N PRO A 193 -12.29 5.68 -13.47
CA PRO A 193 -12.07 4.24 -13.66
C PRO A 193 -10.85 3.71 -12.91
N ALA A 194 -9.79 4.50 -12.78
CA ALA A 194 -8.59 4.08 -12.04
C ALA A 194 -8.85 4.01 -10.52
N PHE A 195 -9.66 4.93 -9.99
CA PHE A 195 -10.11 4.85 -8.60
C PHE A 195 -11.01 3.61 -8.40
N HIS A 196 -11.99 3.38 -9.26
CA HIS A 196 -12.90 2.23 -9.20
C HIS A 196 -12.11 0.91 -9.19
N PHE A 197 -11.18 0.75 -10.14
CA PHE A 197 -10.29 -0.41 -10.20
C PHE A 197 -9.55 -0.64 -8.88
N ARG A 198 -8.87 0.39 -8.36
CA ARG A 198 -8.14 0.27 -7.10
C ARG A 198 -9.04 -0.11 -5.92
N ARG A 199 -10.29 0.38 -5.87
CA ARG A 199 -11.24 -0.01 -4.80
C ARG A 199 -11.69 -1.45 -4.92
N LEU A 200 -11.86 -1.98 -6.12
CA LEU A 200 -12.12 -3.41 -6.32
C LEU A 200 -10.95 -4.27 -5.86
N VAL A 201 -9.72 -3.88 -6.20
CA VAL A 201 -8.51 -4.59 -5.73
C VAL A 201 -8.43 -4.57 -4.20
N ASP A 202 -8.64 -3.42 -3.57
CA ASP A 202 -8.65 -3.30 -2.11
C ASP A 202 -9.74 -4.18 -1.47
N LEU A 203 -10.96 -4.19 -2.04
CA LEU A 203 -12.06 -5.03 -1.55
C LEU A 203 -11.70 -6.52 -1.65
N ALA A 204 -11.12 -6.95 -2.76
CA ALA A 204 -10.71 -8.34 -2.94
C ALA A 204 -9.65 -8.76 -1.90
N ILE A 205 -8.67 -7.87 -1.59
CA ILE A 205 -7.70 -8.09 -0.52
C ILE A 205 -8.41 -8.25 0.83
N MET A 206 -9.39 -7.38 1.15
CA MET A 206 -10.14 -7.50 2.41
C MET A 206 -10.92 -8.82 2.48
N GLN A 207 -11.56 -9.24 1.40
CA GLN A 207 -12.26 -10.52 1.31
C GLN A 207 -11.30 -11.71 1.50
N GLY A 208 -10.10 -11.66 0.92
CA GLY A 208 -9.04 -12.66 1.14
C GLY A 208 -8.64 -12.74 2.63
N ASN A 209 -8.41 -11.60 3.26
CA ASN A 209 -8.07 -11.53 4.70
C ASN A 209 -9.21 -12.04 5.60
N GLN A 210 -10.46 -11.91 5.16
CA GLN A 210 -11.65 -12.48 5.82
C GLN A 210 -11.86 -13.97 5.50
N ARG A 211 -10.93 -14.63 4.80
CA ARG A 211 -11.02 -16.04 4.37
C ARG A 211 -12.21 -16.32 3.46
N GLN A 212 -12.52 -15.40 2.57
CA GLN A 212 -13.56 -15.50 1.56
C GLN A 212 -12.94 -15.60 0.13
N PRO A 213 -12.13 -16.64 -0.18
CA PRO A 213 -11.33 -16.68 -1.41
C PRO A 213 -12.19 -16.64 -2.67
N LYS A 214 -13.36 -17.29 -2.68
CA LYS A 214 -14.27 -17.26 -3.85
C LYS A 214 -14.77 -15.86 -4.18
N GLN A 215 -15.11 -15.07 -3.14
CA GLN A 215 -15.56 -13.68 -3.32
C GLN A 215 -14.40 -12.80 -3.76
N ALA A 216 -13.21 -12.97 -3.15
CA ALA A 216 -12.01 -12.25 -3.52
C ALA A 216 -11.66 -12.45 -5.01
N LEU A 217 -11.65 -13.71 -5.49
CA LEU A 217 -11.36 -14.02 -6.89
C LEU A 217 -12.37 -13.38 -7.84
N ALA A 218 -13.67 -13.49 -7.55
CA ALA A 218 -14.71 -12.85 -8.38
C ALA A 218 -14.55 -11.31 -8.40
N THR A 219 -14.13 -10.71 -7.29
CA THR A 219 -13.88 -9.26 -7.24
C THR A 219 -12.61 -8.86 -8.01
N TYR A 220 -11.55 -9.69 -7.98
CA TYR A 220 -10.36 -9.48 -8.82
C TYR A 220 -10.67 -9.61 -10.32
N GLU A 221 -11.52 -10.56 -10.72
CA GLU A 221 -11.95 -10.71 -12.12
C GLU A 221 -12.68 -9.45 -12.61
N ARG A 222 -13.60 -8.89 -11.81
CA ARG A 222 -14.25 -7.61 -12.12
C ARG A 222 -13.24 -6.46 -12.26
N ALA A 223 -12.22 -6.41 -11.38
CA ALA A 223 -11.16 -5.43 -11.49
C ALA A 223 -10.34 -5.61 -12.78
N LEU A 224 -10.05 -6.86 -13.16
CA LEU A 224 -9.29 -7.17 -14.37
C LEU A 224 -10.03 -6.72 -15.64
N GLU A 225 -11.36 -6.93 -15.74
CA GLU A 225 -12.19 -6.43 -16.83
C GLU A 225 -12.09 -4.91 -16.99
N LEU A 226 -12.11 -4.16 -15.87
CA LEU A 226 -11.92 -2.70 -15.91
C LEU A 226 -10.51 -2.29 -16.36
N SER A 227 -9.49 -3.10 -16.08
CA SER A 227 -8.10 -2.75 -16.37
C SER A 227 -7.79 -2.64 -17.87
N GLU A 228 -8.60 -3.25 -18.73
CA GLU A 228 -8.45 -3.17 -20.17
C GLU A 228 -8.64 -1.71 -20.70
N HIS A 229 -9.29 -0.85 -19.91
CA HIS A 229 -9.66 0.50 -20.34
C HIS A 229 -8.65 1.58 -19.88
N PHE A 230 -7.63 1.23 -19.08
CA PHE A 230 -6.63 2.20 -18.63
C PHE A 230 -5.24 1.57 -18.41
N GLN A 231 -4.20 2.41 -18.49
CA GLN A 231 -2.81 1.96 -18.51
C GLN A 231 -2.13 1.95 -17.11
N ASP A 232 -2.86 1.59 -16.05
CA ASP A 232 -2.28 1.48 -14.69
C ASP A 232 -1.64 0.10 -14.47
N ARG A 233 -0.57 -0.18 -15.22
CA ARG A 233 0.15 -1.46 -15.19
C ARG A 233 0.66 -1.85 -13.79
N PRO A 234 1.19 -0.93 -12.94
CA PRO A 234 1.58 -1.27 -11.58
C PRO A 234 0.43 -1.84 -10.75
N SER A 235 -0.76 -1.26 -10.84
CA SER A 235 -1.94 -1.74 -10.13
C SER A 235 -2.43 -3.11 -10.65
N VAL A 236 -2.28 -3.38 -11.94
CA VAL A 236 -2.56 -4.71 -12.52
C VAL A 236 -1.58 -5.76 -11.99
N ALA A 237 -0.29 -5.42 -11.84
CA ALA A 237 0.68 -6.33 -11.23
C ALA A 237 0.33 -6.66 -9.78
N LEU A 238 -0.10 -5.67 -9.00
CA LEU A 238 -0.59 -5.88 -7.63
C LEU A 238 -1.86 -6.73 -7.58
N LEU A 239 -2.78 -6.57 -8.55
CA LEU A 239 -3.95 -7.44 -8.70
C LEU A 239 -3.51 -8.89 -8.88
N TYR A 240 -2.59 -9.17 -9.81
CA TYR A 240 -2.09 -10.53 -10.00
C TYR A 240 -1.40 -11.09 -8.76
N ALA A 241 -0.63 -10.28 -8.00
CA ALA A 241 -0.05 -10.69 -6.72
C ALA A 241 -1.13 -11.05 -5.69
N GLY A 242 -2.20 -10.27 -5.61
CA GLY A 242 -3.35 -10.55 -4.76
C GLY A 242 -4.09 -11.84 -5.14
N MET A 243 -4.30 -12.08 -6.44
CA MET A 243 -4.86 -13.35 -6.93
C MET A 243 -3.97 -14.54 -6.57
N ALA A 244 -2.65 -14.41 -6.76
CA ALA A 244 -1.69 -15.46 -6.39
C ALA A 244 -1.79 -15.84 -4.91
N LYS A 245 -1.83 -14.82 -4.02
CA LYS A 245 -2.02 -15.05 -2.59
C LYS A 245 -3.37 -15.72 -2.30
N THR A 246 -4.44 -15.30 -2.95
CA THR A 246 -5.78 -15.86 -2.72
C THR A 246 -5.87 -17.31 -3.17
N TYR A 247 -5.27 -17.69 -4.31
CA TYR A 247 -5.18 -19.07 -4.77
C TYR A 247 -4.33 -19.92 -3.81
N HIS A 248 -3.21 -19.39 -3.34
CA HIS A 248 -2.37 -20.04 -2.33
C HIS A 248 -3.17 -20.33 -1.04
N ASP A 249 -3.86 -19.31 -0.50
CA ASP A 249 -4.70 -19.44 0.71
C ASP A 249 -5.87 -20.43 0.50
N ALA A 250 -6.30 -20.64 -0.74
CA ALA A 250 -7.30 -21.64 -1.14
C ALA A 250 -6.72 -23.04 -1.38
N GLY A 251 -5.38 -23.21 -1.33
CA GLY A 251 -4.68 -24.47 -1.57
C GLY A 251 -4.40 -24.81 -3.05
N ASP A 252 -4.71 -23.91 -3.96
CA ASP A 252 -4.41 -24.06 -5.40
C ASP A 252 -3.03 -23.47 -5.72
N ILE A 253 -1.98 -24.26 -5.42
CA ILE A 253 -0.59 -23.83 -5.58
C ILE A 253 -0.23 -23.60 -7.05
N GLU A 254 -0.79 -24.37 -7.96
CA GLU A 254 -0.50 -24.24 -9.41
C GLU A 254 -1.03 -22.91 -9.94
N ALA A 255 -2.27 -22.55 -9.65
CA ALA A 255 -2.84 -21.24 -10.01
C ALA A 255 -2.08 -20.10 -9.32
N ALA A 256 -1.69 -20.25 -8.05
CA ALA A 256 -0.90 -19.26 -7.34
C ALA A 256 0.44 -18.98 -8.04
N ILE A 257 1.15 -20.02 -8.50
CA ILE A 257 2.40 -19.87 -9.26
C ILE A 257 2.15 -19.10 -10.57
N VAL A 258 1.10 -19.45 -11.31
CA VAL A 258 0.77 -18.79 -12.59
C VAL A 258 0.51 -17.28 -12.39
N TYR A 259 -0.30 -16.91 -11.41
CA TYR A 259 -0.61 -15.51 -11.17
C TYR A 259 0.57 -14.74 -10.57
N ASN A 260 1.39 -15.38 -9.73
CA ASN A 260 2.63 -14.75 -9.25
C ASN A 260 3.62 -14.50 -10.41
N GLN A 261 3.71 -15.40 -11.40
CA GLN A 261 4.53 -15.18 -12.59
C GLN A 261 4.03 -14.01 -13.43
N LYS A 262 2.70 -13.86 -13.62
CA LYS A 262 2.11 -12.69 -14.31
C LYS A 262 2.47 -11.40 -13.58
N SER A 263 2.36 -11.35 -12.26
CA SER A 263 2.75 -10.20 -11.44
C SER A 263 4.24 -9.87 -11.62
N LEU A 264 5.09 -10.87 -11.49
CA LEU A 264 6.54 -10.75 -11.65
C LEU A 264 6.92 -10.17 -13.01
N GLN A 265 6.33 -10.71 -14.10
CA GLN A 265 6.58 -10.23 -15.45
C GLN A 265 6.27 -8.75 -15.59
N VAL A 266 5.13 -8.29 -15.11
CA VAL A 266 4.74 -6.87 -15.21
C VAL A 266 5.67 -5.99 -14.38
N PHE A 267 6.07 -6.40 -13.17
CA PHE A 267 7.01 -5.63 -12.37
C PHE A 267 8.41 -5.55 -13.01
N GLU A 268 8.86 -6.64 -13.66
CA GLU A 268 10.13 -6.65 -14.43
C GLU A 268 10.08 -5.67 -15.61
N GLU A 269 9.01 -5.69 -16.39
CA GLU A 269 8.82 -4.77 -17.52
C GLU A 269 8.78 -3.29 -17.09
N LEU A 270 8.32 -3.02 -15.87
CA LEU A 270 8.28 -1.68 -15.29
C LEU A 270 9.58 -1.28 -14.59
N GLY A 271 10.55 -2.20 -14.42
CA GLY A 271 11.80 -1.95 -13.70
C GLY A 271 11.64 -1.68 -12.21
N LEU A 272 10.58 -2.21 -11.59
CA LEU A 272 10.25 -1.99 -10.17
C LEU A 272 10.98 -3.02 -9.29
N LEU A 273 12.28 -2.83 -9.07
CA LEU A 273 13.19 -3.81 -8.45
C LEU A 273 12.70 -4.33 -7.09
N ASP A 274 12.16 -3.47 -6.23
CA ASP A 274 11.64 -3.87 -4.91
C ASP A 274 10.43 -4.81 -5.05
N GLN A 275 9.50 -4.49 -5.94
CA GLN A 275 8.33 -5.32 -6.22
C GLN A 275 8.71 -6.65 -6.88
N VAL A 276 9.71 -6.63 -7.77
CA VAL A 276 10.28 -7.86 -8.34
C VAL A 276 10.87 -8.74 -7.24
N ALA A 277 11.62 -8.15 -6.29
CA ALA A 277 12.20 -8.87 -5.17
C ALA A 277 11.11 -9.50 -4.28
N CYS A 278 10.05 -8.76 -3.95
CA CYS A 278 8.90 -9.28 -3.19
C CYS A 278 8.17 -10.41 -3.94
N ALA A 279 7.95 -10.27 -5.26
CA ALA A 279 7.30 -11.30 -6.06
C ALA A 279 8.14 -12.59 -6.15
N LEU A 280 9.46 -12.47 -6.21
CA LEU A 280 10.38 -13.61 -6.16
C LEU A 280 10.42 -14.29 -4.78
N ASP A 281 10.32 -13.54 -3.68
CA ASP A 281 10.20 -14.09 -2.32
C ASP A 281 8.91 -14.91 -2.19
N ASN A 282 7.77 -14.36 -2.66
CA ASN A 282 6.50 -15.09 -2.71
C ASN A 282 6.60 -16.35 -3.60
N ALA A 283 7.25 -16.26 -4.76
CA ALA A 283 7.48 -17.42 -5.62
C ALA A 283 8.27 -18.52 -4.91
N ALA A 284 9.25 -18.16 -4.10
CA ALA A 284 10.05 -19.13 -3.36
C ALA A 284 9.18 -19.93 -2.37
N ALA A 285 8.28 -19.27 -1.64
CA ALA A 285 7.33 -19.94 -0.75
C ALA A 285 6.45 -20.96 -1.52
N LEU A 286 5.89 -20.53 -2.66
CA LEU A 286 5.07 -21.39 -3.53
C LEU A 286 5.86 -22.59 -4.07
N TYR A 287 7.11 -22.37 -4.52
CA TYR A 287 7.95 -23.47 -5.01
C TYR A 287 8.35 -24.46 -3.91
N VAL A 288 8.51 -24.02 -2.66
CA VAL A 288 8.72 -24.92 -1.52
C VAL A 288 7.52 -25.83 -1.31
N GLU A 289 6.31 -25.29 -1.35
CA GLU A 289 5.07 -26.07 -1.19
C GLU A 289 4.83 -27.01 -2.38
N TYR A 290 5.20 -26.56 -3.57
CA TYR A 290 5.16 -27.39 -4.79
C TYR A 290 6.26 -28.51 -4.79
N GLY A 291 7.18 -28.50 -3.80
CA GLY A 291 8.25 -29.47 -3.68
C GLY A 291 9.54 -29.14 -4.46
N ASN A 292 9.64 -27.95 -5.05
CA ASN A 292 10.81 -27.52 -5.84
C ASN A 292 11.72 -26.57 -5.06
N VAL A 293 12.45 -27.13 -4.09
CA VAL A 293 13.35 -26.36 -3.20
C VAL A 293 14.50 -25.69 -3.97
N THR A 294 14.98 -26.30 -5.05
CA THR A 294 16.05 -25.72 -5.88
C THR A 294 15.60 -24.40 -6.48
N ARG A 295 14.42 -24.37 -7.08
CA ARG A 295 13.86 -23.16 -7.69
C ARG A 295 13.52 -22.09 -6.66
N ALA A 296 13.09 -22.51 -5.47
CA ALA A 296 12.87 -21.59 -4.36
C ALA A 296 14.17 -20.85 -3.97
N ARG A 297 15.30 -21.57 -3.86
CA ARG A 297 16.61 -20.96 -3.57
C ARG A 297 17.10 -20.02 -4.66
N GLU A 298 16.89 -20.36 -5.93
CA GLU A 298 17.21 -19.47 -7.07
C GLU A 298 16.41 -18.15 -6.99
N CYS A 299 15.10 -18.24 -6.70
CA CYS A 299 14.26 -17.07 -6.51
C CYS A 299 14.76 -16.19 -5.37
N LEU A 300 15.05 -16.76 -4.20
CA LEU A 300 15.55 -16.01 -3.04
C LEU A 300 16.91 -15.35 -3.30
N ALA A 301 17.83 -16.06 -3.96
CA ALA A 301 19.13 -15.50 -4.30
C ALA A 301 19.01 -14.30 -5.27
N ARG A 302 18.09 -14.37 -6.21
CA ARG A 302 17.79 -13.24 -7.12
C ARG A 302 17.09 -12.10 -6.38
N ALA A 303 16.10 -12.42 -5.54
CA ALA A 303 15.37 -11.45 -4.74
C ALA A 303 16.30 -10.62 -3.83
N ALA A 304 17.24 -11.30 -3.13
CA ALA A 304 18.19 -10.64 -2.25
C ALA A 304 19.06 -9.62 -2.99
N ARG A 305 19.60 -10.01 -4.15
CA ARG A 305 20.40 -9.07 -4.98
C ARG A 305 19.60 -7.83 -5.41
N LEU A 306 18.34 -8.01 -5.83
CA LEU A 306 17.49 -6.90 -6.26
C LEU A 306 17.11 -5.99 -5.09
N ALA A 307 16.84 -6.54 -3.91
CA ALA A 307 16.57 -5.76 -2.70
C ALA A 307 17.79 -4.93 -2.26
N GLU A 308 19.00 -5.49 -2.38
CA GLU A 308 20.25 -4.77 -2.13
C GLU A 308 20.46 -3.64 -3.15
N GLU A 309 20.24 -3.90 -4.43
CA GLU A 309 20.32 -2.90 -5.51
C GLU A 309 19.32 -1.75 -5.30
N ALA A 310 18.08 -2.10 -4.93
CA ALA A 310 17.02 -1.16 -4.61
C ALA A 310 17.22 -0.43 -3.27
N LYS A 311 18.23 -0.80 -2.46
CA LYS A 311 18.50 -0.29 -1.10
C LYS A 311 17.28 -0.42 -0.17
N ARG A 312 16.61 -1.57 -0.25
CA ARG A 312 15.41 -1.89 0.54
C ARG A 312 15.75 -2.88 1.64
N ASP A 313 16.33 -2.37 2.71
CA ASP A 313 16.81 -3.20 3.83
C ASP A 313 15.70 -4.00 4.53
N THR A 314 14.47 -3.46 4.60
CA THR A 314 13.31 -4.19 5.15
C THR A 314 12.89 -5.36 4.27
N THR A 315 12.82 -5.17 2.95
CA THR A 315 12.57 -6.25 1.99
C THR A 315 13.67 -7.32 2.06
N LEU A 316 14.94 -6.90 2.16
CA LEU A 316 16.07 -7.82 2.32
C LEU A 316 15.99 -8.63 3.63
N ALA A 317 15.51 -8.02 4.72
CA ALA A 317 15.31 -8.74 5.99
C ALA A 317 14.25 -9.84 5.86
N SER A 318 13.13 -9.55 5.18
CA SER A 318 12.09 -10.55 4.87
C SER A 318 12.63 -11.70 4.03
N ILE A 319 13.39 -11.40 2.96
CA ILE A 319 13.97 -12.40 2.07
C ILE A 319 14.97 -13.30 2.82
N LYS A 320 15.82 -12.74 3.68
CA LYS A 320 16.73 -13.53 4.53
C LYS A 320 15.98 -14.45 5.49
N ALA A 321 14.86 -13.98 6.04
CA ALA A 321 13.99 -14.80 6.87
C ALA A 321 13.40 -15.98 6.07
N SER A 322 12.90 -15.72 4.86
CA SER A 322 12.41 -16.78 3.95
C SER A 322 13.52 -17.79 3.59
N GLY A 323 14.75 -17.33 3.40
CA GLY A 323 15.89 -18.18 3.14
C GLY A 323 16.19 -19.18 4.27
N ALA A 324 16.16 -18.70 5.53
CA ALA A 324 16.33 -19.55 6.71
C ALA A 324 15.18 -20.57 6.84
N GLU A 325 13.93 -20.18 6.56
CA GLU A 325 12.77 -21.09 6.59
C GLU A 325 12.86 -22.19 5.51
N VAL A 326 13.33 -21.85 4.31
CA VAL A 326 13.58 -22.84 3.23
C VAL A 326 14.68 -23.79 3.63
N LEU A 327 15.75 -23.30 4.24
CA LEU A 327 16.88 -24.11 4.68
C LEU A 327 16.50 -25.09 5.79
N ALA A 328 15.59 -24.69 6.69
CA ALA A 328 15.12 -25.50 7.81
C ALA A 328 14.51 -26.86 7.39
N LYS A 329 13.98 -26.94 6.16
CA LYS A 329 13.43 -28.19 5.60
C LYS A 329 14.48 -29.21 5.18
N SER A 330 15.71 -28.80 4.95
CA SER A 330 16.80 -29.67 4.44
C SER A 330 17.99 -29.77 5.37
N ASP A 331 18.29 -28.73 6.13
CA ASP A 331 19.45 -28.66 7.04
C ASP A 331 19.08 -27.78 8.25
N PRO A 332 18.52 -28.38 9.33
CA PRO A 332 18.12 -27.66 10.52
C PRO A 332 19.24 -26.92 11.26
N ASP A 333 20.47 -27.48 11.24
CA ASP A 333 21.62 -26.88 11.94
C ASP A 333 22.08 -25.60 11.21
N ALA A 334 22.28 -25.69 9.89
CA ALA A 334 22.59 -24.52 9.08
C ALA A 334 21.46 -23.48 9.10
N ALA A 335 20.21 -23.93 9.15
CA ALA A 335 19.05 -23.05 9.27
C ALA A 335 19.04 -22.26 10.58
N LEU A 336 19.50 -22.86 11.68
CA LEU A 336 19.60 -22.16 12.97
C LEU A 336 20.62 -21.04 12.93
N GLU A 337 21.77 -21.24 12.30
CA GLU A 337 22.80 -20.21 12.11
C GLU A 337 22.26 -19.07 11.22
N GLU A 338 21.64 -19.42 10.10
CA GLU A 338 21.07 -18.42 9.17
C GLU A 338 19.93 -17.64 9.81
N ALA A 339 19.05 -18.31 10.58
CA ALA A 339 17.96 -17.65 11.30
C ALA A 339 18.47 -16.65 12.35
N GLN A 340 19.59 -16.97 13.04
CA GLN A 340 20.21 -16.03 13.99
C GLN A 340 20.81 -14.81 13.27
N ALA A 341 21.46 -15.04 12.12
CA ALA A 341 22.01 -13.97 11.30
C ALA A 341 20.90 -13.07 10.73
N ALA A 342 19.81 -13.69 10.22
CA ALA A 342 18.64 -12.98 9.73
C ALA A 342 17.95 -12.18 10.84
N LEU A 343 17.80 -12.74 12.05
CA LEU A 343 17.25 -12.02 13.22
C LEU A 343 18.09 -10.80 13.59
N LYS A 344 19.43 -10.96 13.60
CA LYS A 344 20.32 -9.83 13.89
C LYS A 344 20.17 -8.71 12.86
N PHE A 345 20.03 -9.05 11.59
CA PHE A 345 19.81 -8.08 10.52
C PHE A 345 18.43 -7.41 10.64
N ALA A 346 17.36 -8.20 10.85
CA ALA A 346 16.00 -7.69 11.03
C ALA A 346 15.87 -6.73 12.23
N ARG A 347 16.60 -6.98 13.32
CA ARG A 347 16.70 -6.06 14.46
C ARG A 347 17.41 -4.76 14.09
N LYS A 348 18.50 -4.83 13.30
CA LYS A 348 19.25 -3.65 12.84
C LYS A 348 18.39 -2.71 11.99
N VAL A 349 17.53 -3.27 11.14
CA VAL A 349 16.68 -2.49 10.21
C VAL A 349 15.26 -2.23 10.76
N ASP A 350 15.00 -2.67 11.99
CA ASP A 350 13.72 -2.51 12.71
C ASP A 350 12.52 -3.11 11.96
N GLU A 351 12.67 -4.33 11.40
CA GLU A 351 11.62 -5.06 10.68
C GLU A 351 10.97 -6.11 11.60
N PRO A 352 9.79 -5.81 12.21
CA PRO A 352 9.22 -6.66 13.25
C PRO A 352 8.74 -8.01 12.74
N ASP A 353 8.16 -8.08 11.54
CA ASP A 353 7.63 -9.34 11.00
C ASP A 353 8.76 -10.36 10.77
N ALA A 354 9.88 -9.91 10.18
CA ALA A 354 11.05 -10.76 10.02
C ALA A 354 11.66 -11.18 11.38
N GLN A 355 11.70 -10.28 12.37
CA GLN A 355 12.16 -10.62 13.72
C GLN A 355 11.29 -11.72 14.34
N ILE A 356 9.97 -11.59 14.28
CA ILE A 356 9.02 -12.57 14.83
C ILE A 356 9.16 -13.91 14.12
N ARG A 357 9.20 -13.94 12.79
CA ARG A 357 9.40 -15.16 12.01
C ARG A 357 10.66 -15.90 12.43
N MET A 358 11.78 -15.18 12.58
CA MET A 358 13.05 -15.80 12.97
C MET A 358 13.05 -16.24 14.43
N LEU A 359 12.45 -15.53 15.35
CA LEU A 359 12.29 -15.97 16.74
C LEU A 359 11.45 -17.24 16.83
N VAL A 360 10.38 -17.35 16.06
CA VAL A 360 9.56 -18.56 15.98
C VAL A 360 10.36 -19.74 15.42
N LEU A 361 11.05 -19.55 14.29
CA LEU A 361 11.89 -20.58 13.68
C LEU A 361 13.00 -21.06 14.63
N ILE A 362 13.71 -20.14 15.28
CA ILE A 362 14.72 -20.47 16.30
C ILE A 362 14.10 -21.26 17.46
N GLY A 363 12.88 -20.89 17.88
CA GLY A 363 12.12 -21.61 18.88
C GLY A 363 11.86 -23.07 18.46
N GLU A 364 11.39 -23.30 17.27
CA GLU A 364 11.13 -24.64 16.73
C GLU A 364 12.40 -25.49 16.63
N LEU A 365 13.45 -24.93 16.02
CA LEU A 365 14.72 -25.63 15.83
C LEU A 365 15.41 -25.99 17.17
N ARG A 366 15.19 -25.20 18.23
CA ARG A 366 15.73 -25.42 19.57
C ARG A 366 14.86 -26.26 20.47
N MET A 367 13.63 -26.59 20.11
CA MET A 367 12.68 -27.21 21.01
C MET A 367 13.20 -28.56 21.53
N LYS A 368 13.70 -29.41 20.67
CA LYS A 368 14.28 -30.72 21.06
C LYS A 368 15.60 -30.62 21.83
N PRO A 369 16.63 -29.87 21.35
CA PRO A 369 17.91 -29.81 22.04
C PRO A 369 17.88 -28.95 23.31
N ASN A 370 17.04 -27.88 23.39
CA ASN A 370 17.00 -26.97 24.53
C ASN A 370 15.63 -26.28 24.66
N GLY A 371 14.66 -26.97 25.24
CA GLY A 371 13.30 -26.46 25.41
C GLY A 371 13.19 -25.13 26.19
N ALA A 372 14.08 -24.87 27.15
CA ALA A 372 14.05 -23.59 27.88
C ALA A 372 14.48 -22.39 27.00
N ALA A 373 15.48 -22.59 26.11
CA ALA A 373 15.87 -21.57 25.15
C ALA A 373 14.80 -21.37 24.08
N ALA A 374 14.16 -22.45 23.64
CA ALA A 374 13.06 -22.42 22.69
C ALA A 374 11.87 -21.58 23.22
N ARG A 375 11.43 -21.87 24.46
CA ARG A 375 10.34 -21.11 25.11
C ARG A 375 10.66 -19.62 25.21
N ARG A 376 11.89 -19.24 25.50
CA ARG A 376 12.31 -17.82 25.52
C ARG A 376 12.15 -17.16 24.16
N SER A 377 12.53 -17.84 23.07
CA SER A 377 12.38 -17.31 21.71
C SER A 377 10.89 -17.10 21.35
N PHE A 378 10.02 -18.06 21.67
CA PHE A 378 8.57 -17.91 21.45
C PHE A 378 7.95 -16.81 22.32
N GLN A 379 8.39 -16.64 23.58
CA GLN A 379 7.91 -15.57 24.45
C GLN A 379 8.33 -14.19 23.93
N GLU A 380 9.56 -14.04 23.44
CA GLU A 380 10.01 -12.80 22.81
C GLU A 380 9.23 -12.51 21.53
N ALA A 381 8.99 -13.52 20.67
CA ALA A 381 8.17 -13.37 19.49
C ALA A 381 6.75 -12.90 19.83
N ARG A 382 6.14 -13.50 20.86
CA ARG A 382 4.81 -13.11 21.33
C ARG A 382 4.77 -11.68 21.81
N GLN A 383 5.72 -11.28 22.67
CA GLN A 383 5.76 -9.92 23.22
C GLN A 383 5.90 -8.89 22.08
N LEU A 384 6.80 -9.13 21.14
CA LEU A 384 6.99 -8.24 19.99
C LEU A 384 5.73 -8.18 19.12
N ALA A 385 5.02 -9.30 18.96
CA ALA A 385 3.77 -9.35 18.20
C ALA A 385 2.65 -8.58 18.91
N GLU A 386 2.51 -8.71 20.23
CA GLU A 386 1.52 -7.97 21.02
C GLU A 386 1.69 -6.45 20.87
N GLU A 387 2.93 -5.98 20.75
CA GLU A 387 3.24 -4.55 20.64
C GLU A 387 3.16 -4.01 19.20
N ARG A 388 3.61 -4.80 18.20
CA ARG A 388 3.89 -4.29 16.85
C ARG A 388 3.24 -5.04 15.69
N ALA A 389 2.86 -6.31 15.88
CA ALA A 389 2.33 -7.18 14.83
C ALA A 389 1.26 -8.15 15.35
N PRO A 390 0.13 -7.67 15.90
CA PRO A 390 -0.88 -8.53 16.53
C PRO A 390 -1.44 -9.62 15.61
N HIS A 391 -1.43 -9.39 14.29
CA HIS A 391 -1.87 -10.34 13.27
C HIS A 391 -1.05 -11.64 13.25
N LEU A 392 0.19 -11.64 13.77
CA LEU A 392 1.07 -12.81 13.84
C LEU A 392 0.87 -13.66 15.11
N LEU A 393 0.15 -13.16 16.11
CA LEU A 393 -0.05 -13.87 17.39
C LEU A 393 -0.60 -15.28 17.18
N ARG A 394 -1.58 -15.45 16.30
CA ARG A 394 -2.13 -16.77 16.00
C ARG A 394 -1.06 -17.72 15.45
N VAL A 395 -0.28 -17.27 14.47
CA VAL A 395 0.78 -18.08 13.85
C VAL A 395 1.82 -18.49 14.89
N ILE A 396 2.19 -17.57 15.80
CA ILE A 396 3.12 -17.86 16.90
C ILE A 396 2.55 -18.97 17.79
N PHE A 397 1.31 -18.86 18.24
CA PHE A 397 0.70 -19.85 19.13
C PHE A 397 0.50 -21.20 18.44
N ASP A 398 0.10 -21.22 17.16
CA ASP A 398 -0.04 -22.47 16.38
C ASP A 398 1.31 -23.18 16.25
N ARG A 399 2.35 -22.48 15.83
CA ARG A 399 3.69 -23.07 15.65
C ARG A 399 4.33 -23.49 16.97
N TRP A 400 4.14 -22.72 18.03
CA TRP A 400 4.58 -23.10 19.38
C TRP A 400 3.83 -24.33 19.91
N SER A 401 2.52 -24.42 19.68
CA SER A 401 1.72 -25.59 20.03
C SER A 401 2.23 -26.86 19.36
N HIS A 402 2.48 -26.82 18.05
CA HIS A 402 3.03 -27.96 17.31
C HIS A 402 4.44 -28.35 17.79
N ALA A 403 5.28 -27.37 18.12
CA ALA A 403 6.61 -27.64 18.67
C ALA A 403 6.53 -28.29 20.06
N ALA A 404 5.61 -27.88 20.92
CA ALA A 404 5.36 -28.48 22.23
C ALA A 404 4.84 -29.93 22.10
N GLU A 405 3.89 -30.17 21.20
CA GLU A 405 3.37 -31.50 20.90
C GLU A 405 4.48 -32.46 20.42
N ALA A 406 5.33 -31.99 19.50
CA ALA A 406 6.46 -32.76 18.95
C ALA A 406 7.54 -33.13 20.00
N THR A 407 7.53 -32.46 21.15
CA THR A 407 8.44 -32.74 22.29
C THR A 407 7.78 -33.47 23.45
N GLY A 408 6.50 -33.84 23.31
CA GLY A 408 5.78 -34.66 24.29
C GLY A 408 5.22 -33.84 25.46
N ASP A 409 4.92 -32.56 25.27
CA ASP A 409 4.21 -31.70 26.25
C ASP A 409 2.78 -31.37 25.75
N PRO A 410 1.83 -32.33 25.82
CA PRO A 410 0.49 -32.14 25.28
C PRO A 410 -0.32 -31.10 26.07
N ASP A 411 -0.02 -30.87 27.34
CA ASP A 411 -0.71 -29.87 28.17
C ASP A 411 -0.33 -28.45 27.74
N GLU A 412 0.95 -28.19 27.45
CA GLU A 412 1.39 -26.93 26.89
C GLU A 412 0.83 -26.74 25.48
N ALA A 413 0.88 -27.77 24.63
CA ALA A 413 0.34 -27.73 23.28
C ALA A 413 -1.16 -27.35 23.28
N LEU A 414 -1.98 -27.99 24.12
CA LEU A 414 -3.42 -27.68 24.21
C LEU A 414 -3.68 -26.25 24.69
N ARG A 415 -2.92 -25.76 25.68
CA ARG A 415 -3.04 -24.37 26.16
C ARG A 415 -2.74 -23.36 25.06
N LEU A 416 -1.69 -23.61 24.26
CA LEU A 416 -1.28 -22.74 23.17
C LEU A 416 -2.29 -22.78 22.00
N ALA A 417 -2.80 -23.96 21.65
CA ALA A 417 -3.84 -24.08 20.63
C ALA A 417 -5.12 -23.33 20.99
N ARG A 418 -5.54 -23.35 22.27
CA ARG A 418 -6.68 -22.54 22.74
C ARG A 418 -6.41 -21.04 22.59
N ARG A 419 -5.21 -20.56 22.93
CA ARG A 419 -4.83 -19.17 22.72
C ARG A 419 -4.83 -18.78 21.24
N ALA A 420 -4.36 -19.65 20.35
CA ALA A 420 -4.44 -19.41 18.92
C ALA A 420 -5.89 -19.20 18.43
N LEU A 421 -6.84 -19.96 18.98
CA LEU A 421 -8.27 -19.80 18.67
C LEU A 421 -8.87 -18.51 19.25
N GLU A 422 -8.42 -18.07 20.42
CA GLU A 422 -8.87 -16.82 21.05
C GLU A 422 -8.45 -15.59 20.23
N THR A 423 -7.27 -15.60 19.59
CA THR A 423 -6.80 -14.51 18.73
C THR A 423 -7.62 -14.34 17.44
N VAL A 424 -8.48 -15.27 17.09
CA VAL A 424 -9.39 -15.18 15.93
C VAL A 424 -10.64 -14.34 16.23
N ARG A 425 -10.94 -14.11 17.52
CA ARG A 425 -12.18 -13.46 17.97
C ARG A 425 -12.00 -11.96 18.27
N VAL A 426 -10.80 -11.44 18.14
CA VAL A 426 -10.44 -10.03 18.32
C VAL A 426 -10.09 -9.42 16.98
#